data_33b759c5e5f6a7beaeb1bcb1b29c7942
#
_entry.id   33b759c5e5f6a7beaeb1bcb1b29c7942
#
_cell.length_a   1.000
_cell.length_b   1.000
_cell.length_c   1.000
_cell.angle_alpha   90.00
_cell.angle_beta   90.00
_cell.angle_gamma   90.00
#
_symmetry.space_group_name_H-M   'P 1'
#
loop_
_entity.id
_entity.type
_entity.pdbx_description
1 polymer ?
#
loop_
_entity_poly.entity_id
_entity_poly.type
_entity_poly.pdbx_seq_one_letter_code
_entity_poly.pdbx_strand_id
1 'polypeptide(L)'
;NILLETETLEHQKNCVKCGVIKDAGDDPDITNGLMICAAVEKNTSGEICIDGGEGVGRVTQPGLDQPVGAAAINSVPRKMIQEAVESVCRQYHYTEGLMVTISIPKGRETAEKTLNPMLGIVGGLSVLGTTGIVEPMSEKALIDTIAVDIRRHRAQGEDILVMAPGNYGLDYLKAACDIHSEQVIKISNFVGDSIDLAVCEGASGIVLAGHIGKLIKVAG
;
A
#
# COMPACT_ATOMS: atom_id res chain seq x y z
N ASN A 1 0.53 5.50 -23.07
CA ASN A 1 1.32 6.34 -22.15
C ASN A 1 0.55 7.63 -21.88
N ILE A 2 0.31 7.92 -20.61
CA ILE A 2 -0.25 9.20 -20.18
C ILE A 2 0.94 10.14 -19.94
N LEU A 3 0.91 11.33 -20.56
CA LEU A 3 1.88 12.38 -20.29
C LEU A 3 1.34 13.26 -19.18
N LEU A 4 2.11 13.43 -18.11
CA LEU A 4 1.78 14.31 -16.99
C LEU A 4 2.69 15.53 -17.04
N GLU A 5 2.17 16.69 -16.64
CA GLU A 5 2.99 17.87 -16.44
C GLU A 5 3.90 17.64 -15.22
N THR A 6 5.18 17.85 -15.41
CA THR A 6 6.20 17.68 -14.37
C THR A 6 6.83 19.01 -14.02
N GLU A 7 7.01 19.25 -12.71
CA GLU A 7 7.79 20.37 -12.22
C GLU A 7 9.23 19.91 -11.93
N THR A 8 10.22 20.60 -12.49
CA THR A 8 11.62 20.38 -12.11
C THR A 8 11.88 21.17 -10.83
N LEU A 9 12.07 20.45 -9.72
CA LEU A 9 12.25 21.03 -8.39
C LEU A 9 13.72 21.32 -8.08
N GLU A 10 14.63 20.48 -8.60
CA GLU A 10 16.06 20.58 -8.38
C GLU A 10 16.83 20.04 -9.59
N HIS A 11 17.87 20.74 -9.99
CA HIS A 11 18.78 20.29 -11.04
C HIS A 11 20.22 20.57 -10.62
N GLN A 12 20.91 19.52 -10.24
CA GLN A 12 22.34 19.54 -9.88
C GLN A 12 23.13 18.64 -10.83
N LYS A 13 24.47 18.75 -10.79
CA LYS A 13 25.36 18.00 -11.68
C LYS A 13 25.12 16.47 -11.65
N ASN A 14 24.78 15.91 -10.50
CA ASN A 14 24.61 14.46 -10.29
C ASN A 14 23.21 14.06 -9.83
N CYS A 15 22.31 15.02 -9.61
CA CYS A 15 20.95 14.78 -9.10
C CYS A 15 19.94 15.64 -9.86
N VAL A 16 18.85 15.02 -10.25
CA VAL A 16 17.66 15.74 -10.77
C VAL A 16 16.46 15.27 -9.98
N LYS A 17 15.68 16.24 -9.46
CA LYS A 17 14.43 15.99 -8.74
C LYS A 17 13.28 16.64 -9.50
N CYS A 18 12.28 15.84 -9.83
CA CYS A 18 11.05 16.29 -10.45
C CYS A 18 9.85 15.90 -9.58
N GLY A 19 8.76 16.64 -9.70
CA GLY A 19 7.51 16.38 -9.02
C GLY A 19 6.32 16.36 -9.96
N VAL A 20 5.30 15.60 -9.57
CA VAL A 20 3.99 15.53 -10.23
C VAL A 20 2.92 15.65 -9.16
N ILE A 21 1.90 16.44 -9.41
CA ILE A 21 0.72 16.50 -8.54
C ILE A 21 -0.16 15.30 -8.83
N LYS A 22 -0.50 14.53 -7.79
CA LYS A 22 -1.42 13.41 -7.91
C LYS A 22 -2.83 13.95 -8.20
N ASP A 23 -3.41 13.46 -9.27
CA ASP A 23 -4.82 13.65 -9.60
C ASP A 23 -5.56 12.32 -9.37
N ALA A 24 -6.49 12.31 -8.43
CA ALA A 24 -7.32 11.15 -8.10
C ALA A 24 -8.68 11.18 -8.86
N GLY A 25 -8.91 12.16 -9.73
CA GLY A 25 -10.19 12.33 -10.41
C GLY A 25 -11.34 12.49 -9.41
N ASP A 26 -12.39 11.73 -9.60
CA ASP A 26 -13.59 11.74 -8.76
C ASP A 26 -13.46 10.86 -7.49
N ASP A 27 -12.32 10.18 -7.29
CA ASP A 27 -12.08 9.37 -6.10
C ASP A 27 -11.86 10.26 -4.86
N PRO A 28 -12.58 10.03 -3.75
CA PRO A 28 -12.36 10.74 -2.49
C PRO A 28 -11.05 10.30 -1.79
N ASP A 29 -9.97 10.17 -2.54
CA ASP A 29 -8.66 9.77 -2.04
C ASP A 29 -8.02 10.94 -1.25
N ILE A 30 -7.68 10.68 0.00
CA ILE A 30 -7.03 11.66 0.89
C ILE A 30 -5.66 12.12 0.36
N THR A 31 -5.07 11.37 -0.57
CA THR A 31 -3.78 11.70 -1.20
C THR A 31 -3.93 12.53 -2.47
N ASN A 32 -5.15 12.90 -2.86
CA ASN A 32 -5.39 13.78 -3.99
C ASN A 32 -4.71 15.14 -3.78
N GLY A 33 -4.08 15.67 -4.81
CA GLY A 33 -3.36 16.94 -4.77
C GLY A 33 -1.99 16.89 -4.06
N LEU A 34 -1.55 15.74 -3.56
CA LEU A 34 -0.20 15.62 -3.03
C LEU A 34 0.83 15.61 -4.18
N MET A 35 1.95 16.28 -3.93
CA MET A 35 3.11 16.21 -4.83
C MET A 35 3.85 14.90 -4.61
N ILE A 36 4.06 14.16 -5.67
CA ILE A 36 4.90 12.96 -5.70
C ILE A 36 6.19 13.31 -6.40
N CYS A 37 7.30 13.19 -5.71
CA CYS A 37 8.62 13.56 -6.21
C CYS A 37 9.46 12.31 -6.50
N ALA A 38 10.24 12.37 -7.57
CA ALA A 38 11.31 11.43 -7.85
C ALA A 38 12.64 12.19 -7.99
N ALA A 39 13.61 11.83 -7.18
CA ALA A 39 14.98 12.27 -7.32
C ALA A 39 15.81 11.13 -7.93
N VAL A 40 16.56 11.43 -8.98
CA VAL A 40 17.44 10.47 -9.65
C VAL A 40 18.87 10.96 -9.52
N GLU A 41 19.70 10.14 -8.92
CA GLU A 41 21.10 10.41 -8.66
C GLU A 41 21.99 9.34 -9.30
N LYS A 42 23.17 9.74 -9.76
CA LYS A 42 24.17 8.78 -10.20
C LYS A 42 24.74 8.03 -9.01
N ASN A 43 24.89 6.71 -9.13
CA ASN A 43 25.58 5.89 -8.15
C ASN A 43 26.73 5.10 -8.80
N THR A 44 27.57 4.54 -7.98
CA THR A 44 28.75 3.76 -8.42
C THR A 44 28.51 2.24 -8.39
N SER A 45 27.31 1.78 -8.06
CA SER A 45 27.02 0.34 -7.95
C SER A 45 26.84 -0.36 -9.29
N GLY A 46 26.60 0.39 -10.36
CA GLY A 46 26.24 -0.17 -11.66
C GLY A 46 24.80 -0.66 -11.76
N GLU A 47 24.01 -0.51 -10.69
CA GLU A 47 22.63 -0.99 -10.60
C GLU A 47 21.63 0.16 -10.41
N ILE A 48 20.39 -0.07 -10.81
CA ILE A 48 19.28 0.84 -10.50
C ILE A 48 18.72 0.45 -9.14
N CYS A 49 18.90 1.34 -8.16
CA CYS A 49 18.37 1.19 -6.80
C CYS A 49 17.15 2.09 -6.63
N ILE A 50 16.11 1.58 -5.95
CA ILE A 50 14.87 2.34 -5.67
C ILE A 50 14.63 2.35 -4.17
N ASP A 51 14.49 3.55 -3.59
CA ASP A 51 14.15 3.68 -2.16
C ASP A 51 13.12 4.80 -1.92
N GLY A 52 12.59 4.86 -0.70
CA GLY A 52 11.69 5.90 -0.24
C GLY A 52 12.43 6.97 0.56
N GLY A 53 12.16 8.22 0.25
CA GLY A 53 12.60 9.39 0.98
C GLY A 53 11.51 9.94 1.90
N GLU A 54 11.52 11.27 2.07
CA GLU A 54 10.55 11.98 2.92
C GLU A 54 9.10 11.61 2.57
N GLY A 55 8.30 11.28 3.59
CA GLY A 55 6.87 11.00 3.48
C GLY A 55 6.50 9.66 2.83
N VAL A 56 7.49 8.86 2.43
CA VAL A 56 7.28 7.43 2.11
C VAL A 56 7.54 6.60 3.36
N GLY A 57 6.58 5.75 3.73
CA GLY A 57 6.64 4.93 4.93
C GLY A 57 7.67 3.81 4.83
N ARG A 58 8.03 3.28 6.00
CA ARG A 58 8.87 2.08 6.15
C ARG A 58 8.04 0.93 6.69
N VAL A 59 8.27 -0.24 6.16
CA VAL A 59 7.68 -1.49 6.65
C VAL A 59 8.28 -1.85 8.00
N THR A 60 7.43 -2.07 9.01
CA THR A 60 7.85 -2.42 10.37
C THR A 60 7.39 -3.80 10.82
N GLN A 61 6.46 -4.42 10.08
CA GLN A 61 5.89 -5.73 10.39
C GLN A 61 6.03 -6.70 9.22
N PRO A 62 6.20 -8.00 9.46
CA PRO A 62 6.20 -9.00 8.40
C PRO A 62 4.80 -9.19 7.79
N GLY A 63 4.73 -9.82 6.62
CA GLY A 63 3.46 -10.09 5.91
C GLY A 63 3.07 -9.04 4.87
N LEU A 64 3.79 -7.93 4.79
CA LEU A 64 3.63 -6.94 3.72
C LEU A 64 4.43 -7.34 2.46
N ASP A 65 4.14 -6.68 1.35
CA ASP A 65 4.81 -6.91 0.05
C ASP A 65 6.33 -6.72 0.14
N GLN A 66 6.80 -5.76 0.95
CA GLN A 66 8.21 -5.47 1.12
C GLN A 66 8.71 -5.97 2.49
N PRO A 67 9.99 -6.35 2.59
CA PRO A 67 10.57 -6.80 3.86
C PRO A 67 10.64 -5.68 4.91
N VAL A 68 10.71 -6.07 6.18
CA VAL A 68 10.87 -5.14 7.30
C VAL A 68 12.10 -4.27 7.10
N GLY A 69 11.96 -2.97 7.33
CA GLY A 69 12.98 -1.94 7.11
C GLY A 69 12.98 -1.33 5.72
N ALA A 70 12.41 -1.98 4.71
CA ALA A 70 12.33 -1.43 3.36
C ALA A 70 11.31 -0.29 3.25
N ALA A 71 11.48 0.56 2.24
CA ALA A 71 10.47 1.55 1.88
C ALA A 71 9.18 0.84 1.43
N ALA A 72 8.05 1.36 1.88
CA ALA A 72 6.72 0.86 1.54
C ALA A 72 6.34 1.23 0.08
N ILE A 73 7.19 0.82 -0.86
CA ILE A 73 6.96 0.89 -2.31
C ILE A 73 6.78 -0.53 -2.78
N ASN A 74 5.56 -0.93 -3.11
CA ASN A 74 5.22 -2.29 -3.46
C ASN A 74 5.92 -2.76 -4.75
N SER A 75 5.95 -4.07 -4.98
CA SER A 75 6.68 -4.72 -6.07
C SER A 75 6.26 -4.21 -7.45
N VAL A 76 4.97 -3.97 -7.67
CA VAL A 76 4.48 -3.46 -8.97
C VAL A 76 4.95 -2.04 -9.25
N PRO A 77 4.75 -1.04 -8.37
CA PRO A 77 5.34 0.28 -8.55
C PRO A 77 6.86 0.27 -8.71
N ARG A 78 7.58 -0.56 -7.94
CA ARG A 78 9.05 -0.71 -8.11
C ARG A 78 9.40 -1.15 -9.52
N LYS A 79 8.73 -2.17 -10.02
CA LYS A 79 8.93 -2.68 -11.37
C LYS A 79 8.63 -1.60 -12.43
N MET A 80 7.53 -0.87 -12.28
CA MET A 80 7.18 0.23 -13.20
C MET A 80 8.24 1.34 -13.22
N ILE A 81 8.75 1.73 -12.05
CA ILE A 81 9.83 2.72 -11.92
C ILE A 81 11.10 2.20 -12.60
N GLN A 82 11.49 0.96 -12.31
CA GLN A 82 12.67 0.34 -12.89
C GLN A 82 12.61 0.29 -14.41
N GLU A 83 11.49 -0.20 -14.97
CA GLU A 83 11.28 -0.29 -16.43
C GLU A 83 11.33 1.09 -17.10
N ALA A 84 10.76 2.11 -16.45
CA ALA A 84 10.82 3.49 -16.95
C ALA A 84 12.27 4.02 -17.01
N VAL A 85 13.02 3.83 -15.94
CA VAL A 85 14.43 4.24 -15.86
C VAL A 85 15.28 3.48 -16.87
N GLU A 86 15.13 2.15 -16.94
CA GLU A 86 15.85 1.32 -17.92
C GLU A 86 15.56 1.73 -19.37
N SER A 87 14.30 2.10 -19.66
CA SER A 87 13.93 2.58 -21.00
C SER A 87 14.71 3.83 -21.38
N VAL A 88 14.83 4.79 -20.46
CA VAL A 88 15.61 6.01 -20.69
C VAL A 88 17.10 5.70 -20.78
N CYS A 89 17.64 4.86 -19.90
CA CYS A 89 19.04 4.42 -19.95
C CYS A 89 19.39 3.78 -21.30
N ARG A 90 18.53 2.91 -21.83
CA ARG A 90 18.71 2.32 -23.16
C ARG A 90 18.69 3.37 -24.27
N GLN A 91 17.77 4.33 -24.21
CA GLN A 91 17.66 5.38 -25.22
C GLN A 91 18.92 6.26 -25.30
N TYR A 92 19.56 6.51 -24.15
CA TYR A 92 20.75 7.37 -24.06
C TYR A 92 22.06 6.59 -23.89
N HIS A 93 22.04 5.26 -24.05
CA HIS A 93 23.19 4.38 -23.88
C HIS A 93 23.92 4.57 -22.53
N TYR A 94 23.15 4.85 -21.49
CA TYR A 94 23.66 5.02 -20.13
C TYR A 94 23.79 3.66 -19.44
N THR A 95 24.97 3.35 -18.92
CA THR A 95 25.31 2.03 -18.35
C THR A 95 25.76 2.07 -16.89
N GLU A 96 25.88 3.27 -16.32
CA GLU A 96 26.21 3.42 -14.90
C GLU A 96 24.96 3.23 -14.02
N GLY A 97 25.18 3.05 -12.71
CA GLY A 97 24.09 2.87 -11.77
C GLY A 97 23.35 4.18 -11.44
N LEU A 98 22.11 4.02 -11.02
CA LEU A 98 21.24 5.13 -10.60
C LEU A 98 20.56 4.81 -9.27
N MET A 99 20.44 5.82 -8.41
CA MET A 99 19.58 5.81 -7.23
C MET A 99 18.32 6.61 -7.54
N VAL A 100 17.17 5.99 -7.37
CA VAL A 100 15.86 6.64 -7.52
C VAL A 100 15.21 6.74 -6.13
N THR A 101 15.01 7.96 -5.65
CA THR A 101 14.36 8.22 -4.37
C THR A 101 12.99 8.82 -4.59
N ILE A 102 11.94 8.11 -4.16
CA ILE A 102 10.56 8.60 -4.22
C ILE A 102 10.23 9.32 -2.91
N SER A 103 9.71 10.54 -2.99
CA SER A 103 9.32 11.34 -1.83
C SER A 103 7.92 11.91 -2.00
N ILE A 104 7.21 12.07 -0.89
CA ILE A 104 5.86 12.61 -0.84
C ILE A 104 5.85 13.69 0.24
N PRO A 105 6.19 14.95 -0.05
CA PRO A 105 6.06 16.04 0.90
C PRO A 105 4.65 16.02 1.52
N LYS A 106 4.51 16.18 2.84
CA LYS A 106 3.27 15.98 3.62
C LYS A 106 2.76 14.53 3.71
N GLY A 107 3.48 13.56 3.14
CA GLY A 107 3.08 12.14 3.19
C GLY A 107 3.03 11.60 4.62
N ARG A 108 3.89 12.09 5.52
CA ARG A 108 3.89 11.70 6.94
C ARG A 108 2.57 12.10 7.64
N GLU A 109 2.17 13.35 7.50
CA GLU A 109 0.94 13.87 8.12
C GLU A 109 -0.31 13.20 7.52
N THR A 110 -0.28 12.96 6.22
CA THR A 110 -1.40 12.30 5.52
C THR A 110 -1.53 10.84 5.93
N ALA A 111 -0.41 10.13 6.13
CA ALA A 111 -0.41 8.72 6.54
C ALA A 111 -1.12 8.48 7.88
N GLU A 112 -1.08 9.42 8.80
CA GLU A 112 -1.78 9.34 10.10
C GLU A 112 -3.31 9.21 9.95
N LYS A 113 -3.85 9.65 8.82
CA LYS A 113 -5.29 9.58 8.48
C LYS A 113 -5.64 8.36 7.62
N THR A 114 -4.69 7.48 7.37
CA THR A 114 -4.85 6.27 6.56
C THR A 114 -4.73 5.01 7.42
N LEU A 115 -4.89 3.84 6.80
CA LEU A 115 -4.67 2.55 7.47
C LEU A 115 -3.18 2.18 7.61
N ASN A 116 -2.26 2.94 7.03
CA ASN A 116 -0.83 2.60 7.02
C ASN A 116 -0.24 2.30 8.41
N PRO A 117 -0.48 3.13 9.45
CA PRO A 117 0.04 2.82 10.79
C PRO A 117 -0.47 1.49 11.34
N MET A 118 -1.75 1.16 11.10
CA MET A 118 -2.36 -0.10 11.54
C MET A 118 -1.78 -1.31 10.79
N LEU A 119 -1.37 -1.11 9.53
CA LEU A 119 -0.74 -2.15 8.70
C LEU A 119 0.77 -2.28 8.96
N GLY A 120 1.33 -1.55 9.92
CA GLY A 120 2.76 -1.58 10.20
C GLY A 120 3.62 -0.82 9.19
N ILE A 121 3.06 0.22 8.57
CA ILE A 121 3.79 1.16 7.72
C ILE A 121 3.93 2.48 8.48
N VAL A 122 5.14 2.85 8.85
CA VAL A 122 5.43 3.98 9.74
C VAL A 122 6.22 5.06 9.01
N GLY A 123 5.94 6.32 9.37
CA GLY A 123 6.70 7.49 8.91
C GLY A 123 6.27 8.06 7.56
N GLY A 124 5.26 7.51 6.91
CA GLY A 124 4.75 8.02 5.65
C GLY A 124 3.71 7.13 4.98
N LEU A 125 3.40 7.46 3.73
CA LEU A 125 2.47 6.74 2.88
C LEU A 125 3.14 5.53 2.23
N SER A 126 2.34 4.53 1.87
CA SER A 126 2.75 3.47 0.95
C SER A 126 2.52 3.88 -0.50
N VAL A 127 3.43 3.44 -1.38
CA VAL A 127 3.27 3.54 -2.83
C VAL A 127 2.81 2.19 -3.34
N LEU A 128 1.55 2.11 -3.72
CA LEU A 128 0.90 0.88 -4.17
C LEU A 128 0.06 1.14 -5.43
N GLY A 129 -0.33 0.10 -6.11
CA GLY A 129 -1.15 0.15 -7.31
C GLY A 129 -0.65 -0.84 -8.36
N THR A 130 -1.50 -1.14 -9.34
CA THR A 130 -1.20 -2.14 -10.39
C THR A 130 -1.03 -1.53 -11.76
N THR A 131 -1.57 -0.33 -12.01
CA THR A 131 -1.62 0.28 -13.34
C THR A 131 -1.09 1.72 -13.38
N GLY A 132 -0.94 2.38 -12.22
CA GLY A 132 -0.68 3.82 -12.12
C GLY A 132 -1.88 4.70 -12.46
N ILE A 133 -3.05 4.11 -12.72
CA ILE A 133 -4.32 4.79 -12.93
C ILE A 133 -5.21 4.54 -11.72
N VAL A 134 -5.84 5.59 -11.20
CA VAL A 134 -6.80 5.47 -10.10
C VAL A 134 -8.12 4.94 -10.67
N GLU A 135 -8.60 3.83 -10.12
CA GLU A 135 -9.94 3.30 -10.36
C GLU A 135 -10.77 3.55 -9.11
N PRO A 136 -11.63 4.58 -9.10
CA PRO A 136 -12.39 4.96 -7.93
C PRO A 136 -13.24 3.80 -7.39
N MET A 137 -13.22 3.58 -6.06
CA MET A 137 -14.02 2.58 -5.36
C MET A 137 -13.94 1.16 -5.95
N SER A 138 -12.78 0.79 -6.49
CA SER A 138 -12.52 -0.52 -7.05
C SER A 138 -12.71 -1.63 -6.00
N GLU A 139 -13.63 -2.56 -6.25
CA GLU A 139 -13.84 -3.77 -5.41
C GLU A 139 -12.52 -4.53 -5.25
N LYS A 140 -11.72 -4.59 -6.32
CA LYS A 140 -10.40 -5.19 -6.31
C LYS A 140 -9.47 -4.55 -5.28
N ALA A 141 -9.43 -3.22 -5.19
CA ALA A 141 -8.59 -2.53 -4.22
C ALA A 141 -8.99 -2.84 -2.77
N LEU A 142 -10.31 -2.99 -2.52
CA LEU A 142 -10.82 -3.40 -1.21
C LEU A 142 -10.44 -4.83 -0.88
N ILE A 143 -10.58 -5.76 -1.83
CA ILE A 143 -10.18 -7.17 -1.67
C ILE A 143 -8.66 -7.28 -1.47
N ASP A 144 -7.85 -6.54 -2.23
CA ASP A 144 -6.40 -6.49 -2.07
C ASP A 144 -6.00 -5.99 -0.68
N THR A 145 -6.72 -5.01 -0.12
CA THR A 145 -6.51 -4.53 1.26
C THR A 145 -6.81 -5.62 2.29
N ILE A 146 -7.91 -6.36 2.12
CA ILE A 146 -8.27 -7.50 2.97
C ILE A 146 -7.18 -8.58 2.90
N ALA A 147 -6.67 -8.88 1.70
CA ALA A 147 -5.61 -9.86 1.50
C ALA A 147 -4.32 -9.47 2.24
N VAL A 148 -3.96 -8.19 2.23
CA VAL A 148 -2.80 -7.68 2.98
C VAL A 148 -3.00 -7.86 4.48
N ASP A 149 -4.19 -7.54 4.99
CA ASP A 149 -4.49 -7.65 6.42
C ASP A 149 -4.50 -9.12 6.88
N ILE A 150 -5.07 -10.03 6.09
CA ILE A 150 -5.02 -11.49 6.34
C ILE A 150 -3.57 -11.96 6.43
N ARG A 151 -2.71 -11.62 5.46
CA ARG A 151 -1.29 -11.99 5.46
C ARG A 151 -0.55 -11.47 6.68
N ARG A 152 -0.86 -10.24 7.11
CA ARG A 152 -0.27 -9.65 8.32
C ARG A 152 -0.59 -10.49 9.57
N HIS A 153 -1.86 -10.84 9.77
CA HIS A 153 -2.29 -11.68 10.90
C HIS A 153 -1.64 -13.06 10.85
N ARG A 154 -1.59 -13.69 9.67
CA ARG A 154 -0.92 -14.97 9.47
C ARG A 154 0.59 -14.90 9.76
N ALA A 155 1.26 -13.83 9.34
CA ALA A 155 2.68 -13.63 9.61
C ALA A 155 2.98 -13.39 11.10
N GLN A 156 1.99 -12.95 11.88
CA GLN A 156 2.05 -12.83 13.34
C GLN A 156 1.78 -14.17 14.07
N GLY A 157 1.48 -15.23 13.33
CA GLY A 157 1.25 -16.57 13.88
C GLY A 157 -0.20 -16.83 14.31
N GLU A 158 -1.14 -16.00 13.86
CA GLU A 158 -2.56 -16.20 14.17
C GLU A 158 -3.15 -17.26 13.23
N ASP A 159 -3.44 -18.45 13.75
CA ASP A 159 -4.02 -19.56 12.99
C ASP A 159 -5.52 -19.44 12.81
N ILE A 160 -6.21 -18.79 13.74
CA ILE A 160 -7.65 -18.48 13.68
C ILE A 160 -7.81 -17.00 13.47
N LEU A 161 -8.47 -16.61 12.37
CA LEU A 161 -8.66 -15.22 12.00
C LEU A 161 -10.02 -14.72 12.47
N VAL A 162 -10.07 -13.55 13.10
CA VAL A 162 -11.30 -12.89 13.51
C VAL A 162 -11.69 -11.86 12.44
N MET A 163 -12.88 -11.99 11.88
CA MET A 163 -13.36 -11.16 10.78
C MET A 163 -14.68 -10.48 11.09
N ALA A 164 -14.84 -9.22 10.66
CA ALA A 164 -16.06 -8.48 10.85
C ALA A 164 -16.50 -7.71 9.58
N PRO A 165 -17.74 -7.88 9.09
CA PRO A 165 -18.26 -7.17 7.92
C PRO A 165 -18.70 -5.72 8.22
N GLY A 166 -18.49 -5.22 9.43
CA GLY A 166 -18.87 -3.86 9.81
C GLY A 166 -18.62 -3.54 11.27
N ASN A 167 -18.85 -2.28 11.63
CA ASN A 167 -18.51 -1.75 12.96
C ASN A 167 -19.27 -2.42 14.11
N TYR A 168 -20.53 -2.85 13.90
CA TYR A 168 -21.30 -3.58 14.94
C TYR A 168 -20.59 -4.86 15.41
N GLY A 169 -19.93 -5.59 14.50
CA GLY A 169 -19.12 -6.75 14.86
C GLY A 169 -17.93 -6.36 15.70
N LEU A 170 -17.23 -5.28 15.36
CA LEU A 170 -16.11 -4.75 16.13
C LEU A 170 -16.53 -4.32 17.53
N ASP A 171 -17.61 -3.55 17.64
CA ASP A 171 -18.12 -3.07 18.93
C ASP A 171 -18.52 -4.23 19.84
N TYR A 172 -19.17 -5.26 19.28
CA TYR A 172 -19.53 -6.49 20.00
C TYR A 172 -18.29 -7.25 20.49
N LEU A 173 -17.32 -7.49 19.61
CA LEU A 173 -16.08 -8.21 19.93
C LEU A 173 -15.31 -7.50 21.05
N LYS A 174 -15.23 -6.18 20.99
CA LYS A 174 -14.61 -5.38 22.05
C LYS A 174 -15.36 -5.44 23.36
N ALA A 175 -16.70 -5.32 23.33
CA ALA A 175 -17.52 -5.26 24.55
C ALA A 175 -17.71 -6.62 25.22
N ALA A 176 -17.86 -7.70 24.44
CA ALA A 176 -18.22 -9.03 24.96
C ALA A 176 -17.02 -10.00 25.04
N CYS A 177 -15.97 -9.79 24.25
CA CYS A 177 -14.87 -10.74 24.11
C CYS A 177 -13.50 -10.12 24.44
N ASP A 178 -13.43 -8.81 24.71
CA ASP A 178 -12.16 -8.06 24.91
C ASP A 178 -11.19 -8.16 23.71
N ILE A 179 -11.75 -8.32 22.50
CA ILE A 179 -11.00 -8.37 21.25
C ILE A 179 -10.98 -6.96 20.66
N HIS A 180 -9.78 -6.40 20.50
CA HIS A 180 -9.59 -5.05 20.00
C HIS A 180 -9.56 -4.99 18.47
N SER A 181 -9.74 -3.79 17.92
CA SER A 181 -9.85 -3.57 16.47
C SER A 181 -8.62 -4.02 15.68
N GLU A 182 -7.44 -3.99 16.29
CA GLU A 182 -6.17 -4.45 15.68
C GLU A 182 -6.11 -5.97 15.46
N GLN A 183 -6.96 -6.72 16.19
CA GLN A 183 -7.06 -8.18 16.12
C GLN A 183 -8.19 -8.64 15.17
N VAL A 184 -8.89 -7.70 14.52
CA VAL A 184 -10.06 -7.99 13.70
C VAL A 184 -9.87 -7.50 12.28
N ILE A 185 -9.97 -8.39 11.32
CA ILE A 185 -9.90 -8.08 9.89
C ILE A 185 -11.25 -7.54 9.43
N LYS A 186 -11.26 -6.32 8.89
CA LYS A 186 -12.47 -5.70 8.34
C LYS A 186 -12.71 -6.17 6.92
N ILE A 187 -13.78 -6.91 6.69
CA ILE A 187 -14.05 -7.55 5.41
C ILE A 187 -15.21 -6.93 4.59
N SER A 188 -15.84 -5.86 5.08
CA SER A 188 -16.96 -5.20 4.42
C SER A 188 -18.05 -6.20 3.97
N ASN A 189 -18.42 -6.18 2.70
CA ASN A 189 -19.38 -7.13 2.11
C ASN A 189 -18.70 -8.32 1.40
N PHE A 190 -17.35 -8.38 1.41
CA PHE A 190 -16.57 -9.39 0.68
C PHE A 190 -16.32 -10.65 1.53
N VAL A 191 -17.41 -11.22 2.09
CA VAL A 191 -17.31 -12.36 3.01
C VAL A 191 -16.74 -13.59 2.30
N GLY A 192 -17.23 -13.91 1.09
CA GLY A 192 -16.75 -15.04 0.29
C GLY A 192 -15.28 -14.91 -0.06
N ASP A 193 -14.91 -13.79 -0.71
CA ASP A 193 -13.52 -13.52 -1.08
C ASP A 193 -12.57 -13.57 0.11
N SER A 194 -13.02 -13.06 1.28
CA SER A 194 -12.22 -13.06 2.51
C SER A 194 -12.00 -14.46 3.06
N ILE A 195 -12.99 -15.32 2.99
CA ILE A 195 -12.87 -16.74 3.38
C ILE A 195 -11.90 -17.46 2.46
N ASP A 196 -12.05 -17.28 1.16
CA ASP A 196 -11.18 -17.91 0.16
C ASP A 196 -9.72 -17.45 0.34
N LEU A 197 -9.51 -16.16 0.56
CA LEU A 197 -8.17 -15.62 0.86
C LEU A 197 -7.59 -16.20 2.15
N ALA A 198 -8.37 -16.31 3.23
CA ALA A 198 -7.91 -16.89 4.48
C ALA A 198 -7.51 -18.37 4.33
N VAL A 199 -8.27 -19.14 3.56
CA VAL A 199 -7.96 -20.52 3.24
C VAL A 199 -6.68 -20.61 2.40
N CYS A 200 -6.52 -19.77 1.39
CA CYS A 200 -5.31 -19.71 0.55
C CYS A 200 -4.06 -19.37 1.39
N GLU A 201 -4.19 -18.50 2.39
CA GLU A 201 -3.11 -18.11 3.31
C GLU A 201 -2.92 -19.11 4.47
N GLY A 202 -3.63 -20.24 4.45
CA GLY A 202 -3.45 -21.37 5.36
C GLY A 202 -4.04 -21.15 6.77
N ALA A 203 -5.06 -20.32 6.93
CA ALA A 203 -5.78 -20.20 8.19
C ALA A 203 -6.48 -21.51 8.54
N SER A 204 -6.42 -21.94 9.80
CA SER A 204 -7.05 -23.15 10.31
C SER A 204 -8.50 -22.94 10.71
N GLY A 205 -8.92 -21.70 10.91
CA GLY A 205 -10.30 -21.34 11.26
C GLY A 205 -10.59 -19.85 11.13
N ILE A 206 -11.88 -19.53 11.08
CA ILE A 206 -12.37 -18.15 10.99
C ILE A 206 -13.49 -17.98 12.03
N VAL A 207 -13.40 -16.89 12.78
CA VAL A 207 -14.50 -16.39 13.62
C VAL A 207 -15.12 -15.18 12.92
N LEU A 208 -16.36 -15.32 12.49
CA LEU A 208 -17.11 -14.24 11.83
C LEU A 208 -18.06 -13.57 12.82
N ALA A 209 -17.85 -12.29 13.11
CA ALA A 209 -18.67 -11.52 14.02
C ALA A 209 -19.35 -10.35 13.30
N GLY A 210 -20.66 -10.27 13.39
CA GLY A 210 -21.41 -9.21 12.73
C GLY A 210 -22.86 -9.14 13.12
N HIS A 211 -23.52 -8.05 12.74
CA HIS A 211 -24.96 -7.90 12.91
C HIS A 211 -25.72 -8.89 12.02
N ILE A 212 -26.82 -9.46 12.53
CA ILE A 212 -27.61 -10.46 11.80
C ILE A 212 -28.03 -10.01 10.40
N GLY A 213 -28.31 -8.70 10.20
CA GLY A 213 -28.68 -8.14 8.91
C GLY A 213 -27.55 -8.14 7.88
N LYS A 214 -26.28 -8.30 8.32
CA LYS A 214 -25.13 -8.52 7.43
C LYS A 214 -24.88 -10.02 7.21
N LEU A 215 -24.97 -10.82 8.29
CA LEU A 215 -24.67 -12.26 8.24
C LEU A 215 -25.73 -13.04 7.46
N ILE A 216 -26.99 -12.64 7.51
CA ILE A 216 -28.07 -13.30 6.74
C ILE A 216 -27.83 -13.26 5.23
N LYS A 217 -27.11 -12.25 4.74
CA LYS A 217 -26.76 -12.13 3.32
C LYS A 217 -25.75 -13.17 2.85
N VAL A 218 -25.09 -13.85 3.78
CA VAL A 218 -24.12 -14.92 3.46
C VAL A 218 -24.85 -16.23 3.14
N ALA A 219 -26.09 -16.36 3.57
CA ALA A 219 -26.90 -17.58 3.42
C ALA A 219 -27.85 -17.52 2.20
N GLY A 220 -27.87 -16.42 1.43
CA GLY A 220 -28.79 -16.19 0.31
C GLY A 220 -28.15 -16.29 -1.06
#